data_d2b25ae5b9d243280d5d9551202f2331
#
_entry.id   d2b25ae5b9d243280d5d9551202f2331
#
_cell.length_a   1.000
_cell.length_b   1.000
_cell.length_c   1.000
_cell.angle_alpha   90.00
_cell.angle_beta   90.00
_cell.angle_gamma   90.00
#
_symmetry.space_group_name_H-M   'P 1'
#
loop_
_entity.id
_entity.type
_entity.pdbx_description
1 polymer ?
#
loop_
_entity_poly.entity_id
_entity_poly.type
_entity_poly.pdbx_seq_one_letter_code
_entity_poly.pdbx_strand_id
1 'polypeptide(L)'
;MFALTRALQVELGITALSDAFGPTTTSRFESQVGTITKDTTQTRVKQILMASLWCKGGYYGGDVKTGEYTDDIAATCSNVKRDMGGFGGASPTPGITVKLMKSLLTMDAYKLVPGGDSSIRAAQQWLNGIYIGRKDFSLVACDGIFARDVQKGLMLAIQYELGMADGVANGTYGPATQSGLKERATVQVGDVDSTRRFVR
;
A
#
# COMPACT_ATOMS: atom_id res chain seq x y z
N MET A 1 -8.41 -10.07 11.32
CA MET A 1 -7.67 -10.00 10.04
C MET A 1 -6.90 -11.28 9.72
N PHE A 2 -6.23 -11.94 10.68
CA PHE A 2 -5.48 -13.20 10.45
C PHE A 2 -6.33 -14.30 9.78
N ALA A 3 -7.60 -14.47 10.20
CA ALA A 3 -8.50 -15.43 9.58
C ALA A 3 -8.74 -15.15 8.08
N LEU A 4 -8.85 -13.88 7.67
CA LEU A 4 -9.01 -13.50 6.27
C LEU A 4 -7.72 -13.73 5.46
N THR A 5 -6.54 -13.50 6.07
CA THR A 5 -5.26 -13.83 5.44
C THR A 5 -5.15 -15.33 5.16
N ARG A 6 -5.47 -16.16 6.15
CA ARG A 6 -5.47 -17.64 5.98
C ARG A 6 -6.53 -18.08 4.97
N ALA A 7 -7.74 -17.51 5.00
CA ALA A 7 -8.78 -17.80 4.02
C ALA A 7 -8.30 -17.50 2.59
N LEU A 8 -7.66 -16.34 2.37
CA LEU A 8 -7.08 -16.02 1.08
C LEU A 8 -6.00 -17.03 0.67
N GLN A 9 -5.13 -17.44 1.60
CA GLN A 9 -4.09 -18.44 1.34
C GLN A 9 -4.70 -19.78 0.89
N VAL A 10 -5.78 -20.21 1.52
CA VAL A 10 -6.53 -21.43 1.11
C VAL A 10 -7.03 -21.29 -0.32
N GLU A 11 -7.69 -20.17 -0.67
CA GLU A 11 -8.20 -19.93 -2.02
C GLU A 11 -7.08 -19.86 -3.08
N LEU A 12 -5.86 -19.48 -2.68
CA LEU A 12 -4.67 -19.49 -3.52
C LEU A 12 -3.94 -20.85 -3.56
N GLY A 13 -4.50 -21.91 -2.94
CA GLY A 13 -3.91 -23.24 -2.90
C GLY A 13 -2.63 -23.33 -2.05
N ILE A 14 -2.48 -22.45 -1.05
CA ILE A 14 -1.35 -22.51 -0.11
C ILE A 14 -1.73 -23.42 1.04
N THR A 15 -0.93 -24.46 1.29
CA THR A 15 -1.18 -25.43 2.36
C THR A 15 -0.49 -25.06 3.67
N ALA A 16 0.67 -24.40 3.61
CA ALA A 16 1.38 -23.89 4.79
C ALA A 16 0.80 -22.53 5.20
N LEU A 17 -0.33 -22.55 5.90
CA LEU A 17 -1.05 -21.33 6.28
C LEU A 17 -0.30 -20.58 7.39
N SER A 18 -0.32 -19.24 7.30
CA SER A 18 0.26 -18.35 8.29
C SER A 18 -0.57 -17.06 8.43
N ASP A 19 -0.35 -16.32 9.50
CA ASP A 19 -0.97 -15.00 9.69
C ASP A 19 -0.33 -13.90 8.84
N ALA A 20 0.82 -14.19 8.23
CA ALA A 20 1.56 -13.24 7.42
C ALA A 20 1.16 -13.30 5.94
N PHE A 21 0.94 -12.14 5.34
CA PHE A 21 0.83 -11.99 3.89
C PHE A 21 2.27 -11.89 3.30
N GLY A 22 2.94 -13.04 3.20
CA GLY A 22 4.34 -13.14 2.80
C GLY A 22 4.56 -13.22 1.28
N PRO A 23 5.82 -13.44 0.85
CA PRO A 23 6.18 -13.51 -0.57
C PRO A 23 5.40 -14.59 -1.36
N THR A 24 5.19 -15.76 -0.76
CA THR A 24 4.41 -16.84 -1.39
C THR A 24 2.96 -16.41 -1.67
N THR A 25 2.31 -15.77 -0.68
CA THR A 25 0.94 -15.25 -0.87
C THR A 25 0.91 -14.17 -1.94
N THR A 26 1.89 -13.27 -1.96
CA THR A 26 2.04 -12.23 -2.98
C THR A 26 2.15 -12.83 -4.38
N SER A 27 3.10 -13.73 -4.60
CA SER A 27 3.35 -14.36 -5.90
C SER A 27 2.14 -15.18 -6.40
N ARG A 28 1.48 -15.92 -5.52
CA ARG A 28 0.27 -16.69 -5.86
C ARG A 28 -0.88 -15.77 -6.22
N PHE A 29 -1.08 -14.70 -5.47
CA PHE A 29 -2.12 -13.72 -5.77
C PHE A 29 -1.88 -13.05 -7.13
N GLU A 30 -0.67 -12.59 -7.40
CA GLU A 30 -0.30 -11.96 -8.68
C GLU A 30 -0.53 -12.90 -9.87
N SER A 31 -0.16 -14.18 -9.73
CA SER A 31 -0.29 -15.15 -10.82
C SER A 31 -1.72 -15.65 -11.06
N GLN A 32 -2.56 -15.75 -10.02
CA GLN A 32 -3.88 -16.37 -10.11
C GLN A 32 -5.02 -15.36 -10.14
N VAL A 33 -4.83 -14.19 -9.55
CA VAL A 33 -5.87 -13.16 -9.39
C VAL A 33 -5.48 -11.85 -10.10
N GLY A 34 -4.23 -11.39 -9.91
CA GLY A 34 -3.73 -10.13 -10.44
C GLY A 34 -4.38 -8.93 -9.75
N THR A 35 -5.45 -8.40 -10.33
CA THR A 35 -6.22 -7.29 -9.77
C THR A 35 -7.68 -7.72 -9.59
N ILE A 36 -8.22 -7.56 -8.39
CA ILE A 36 -9.64 -7.83 -8.15
C ILE A 36 -10.48 -6.70 -8.76
N THR A 37 -11.38 -7.07 -9.66
CA THR A 37 -12.36 -6.18 -10.32
C THR A 37 -13.72 -6.88 -10.36
N LYS A 38 -14.71 -6.25 -10.97
CA LYS A 38 -16.01 -6.89 -11.24
C LYS A 38 -15.88 -8.16 -12.08
N ASP A 39 -14.87 -8.22 -12.96
CA ASP A 39 -14.66 -9.34 -13.88
C ASP A 39 -13.88 -10.50 -13.23
N THR A 40 -13.46 -10.36 -11.98
CA THR A 40 -12.79 -11.44 -11.22
C THR A 40 -13.76 -12.59 -11.01
N THR A 41 -13.38 -13.79 -11.46
CA THR A 41 -14.23 -14.99 -11.41
C THR A 41 -14.20 -15.71 -10.06
N GLN A 42 -13.12 -15.52 -9.28
CA GLN A 42 -12.95 -16.15 -7.97
C GLN A 42 -13.88 -15.50 -6.93
N THR A 43 -15.08 -16.02 -6.77
CA THR A 43 -16.09 -15.50 -5.85
C THR A 43 -15.57 -15.41 -4.41
N ARG A 44 -14.85 -16.41 -3.92
CA ARG A 44 -14.28 -16.41 -2.56
C ARG A 44 -13.27 -15.29 -2.33
N VAL A 45 -12.45 -14.98 -3.34
CA VAL A 45 -11.49 -13.87 -3.27
C VAL A 45 -12.24 -12.53 -3.16
N LYS A 46 -13.33 -12.34 -3.91
CA LYS A 46 -14.21 -11.17 -3.79
C LYS A 46 -14.86 -11.09 -2.41
N GLN A 47 -15.36 -12.20 -1.88
CA GLN A 47 -15.92 -12.27 -0.53
C GLN A 47 -14.91 -11.86 0.54
N ILE A 48 -13.65 -12.31 0.42
CA ILE A 48 -12.57 -11.93 1.35
C ILE A 48 -12.25 -10.44 1.25
N LEU A 49 -12.22 -9.87 0.05
CA LEU A 49 -12.10 -8.43 -0.15
C LEU A 49 -13.23 -7.68 0.56
N MET A 50 -14.48 -8.06 0.32
CA MET A 50 -15.67 -7.42 0.90
C MET A 50 -15.66 -7.49 2.42
N ALA A 51 -15.33 -8.66 2.98
CA ALA A 51 -15.15 -8.81 4.42
C ALA A 51 -14.03 -7.93 4.98
N SER A 52 -12.93 -7.78 4.25
CA SER A 52 -11.83 -6.92 4.66
C SER A 52 -12.22 -5.44 4.69
N LEU A 53 -13.04 -4.97 3.74
CA LEU A 53 -13.57 -3.62 3.71
C LEU A 53 -14.44 -3.33 4.93
N TRP A 54 -15.35 -4.23 5.28
CA TRP A 54 -16.16 -4.12 6.50
C TRP A 54 -15.30 -4.07 7.77
N CYS A 55 -14.25 -4.90 7.85
CA CYS A 55 -13.36 -4.94 9.01
C CYS A 55 -12.50 -3.68 9.18
N LYS A 56 -12.37 -2.84 8.14
CA LYS A 56 -11.60 -1.58 8.24
C LYS A 56 -12.40 -0.42 8.84
N GLY A 57 -13.70 -0.57 9.00
CA GLY A 57 -14.56 0.50 9.50
C GLY A 57 -14.70 1.67 8.54
N GLY A 58 -15.91 2.10 8.28
CA GLY A 58 -16.20 3.21 7.40
C GLY A 58 -16.06 2.93 5.89
N TYR A 59 -15.85 1.68 5.50
CA TYR A 59 -15.94 1.24 4.11
C TYR A 59 -17.08 0.25 3.93
N TYR A 60 -17.84 0.43 2.84
CA TYR A 60 -18.92 -0.48 2.49
C TYR A 60 -18.38 -1.75 1.86
N GLY A 61 -18.67 -2.89 2.45
CA GLY A 61 -18.20 -4.21 2.00
C GLY A 61 -19.23 -5.02 1.23
N GLY A 62 -20.42 -4.50 1.00
CA GLY A 62 -21.50 -5.21 0.28
C GLY A 62 -22.05 -6.42 1.00
N ASP A 63 -22.78 -7.28 0.27
CA ASP A 63 -23.24 -8.58 0.75
C ASP A 63 -22.14 -9.63 0.56
N VAL A 64 -21.38 -9.89 1.62
CA VAL A 64 -20.29 -10.87 1.62
C VAL A 64 -20.78 -12.28 1.24
N LYS A 65 -22.04 -12.62 1.48
CA LYS A 65 -22.57 -13.97 1.20
C LYS A 65 -22.65 -14.26 -0.29
N THR A 66 -23.01 -13.25 -1.09
CA THR A 66 -23.10 -13.40 -2.54
C THR A 66 -21.73 -13.28 -3.22
N GLY A 67 -20.84 -12.44 -2.71
CA GLY A 67 -19.58 -12.10 -3.36
C GLY A 67 -19.79 -11.30 -4.66
N GLU A 68 -20.93 -10.65 -4.82
CA GLU A 68 -21.22 -9.81 -5.98
C GLU A 68 -20.45 -8.49 -5.90
N TYR A 69 -19.62 -8.22 -6.90
CA TYR A 69 -18.84 -6.99 -7.00
C TYR A 69 -19.67 -5.92 -7.71
N THR A 70 -20.45 -5.19 -6.92
CA THR A 70 -21.32 -4.11 -7.39
C THR A 70 -20.56 -2.81 -7.66
N ASP A 71 -21.22 -1.83 -8.27
CA ASP A 71 -20.66 -0.49 -8.47
C ASP A 71 -20.36 0.22 -7.13
N ASP A 72 -21.12 -0.07 -6.07
CA ASP A 72 -20.85 0.44 -4.73
C ASP A 72 -19.52 -0.14 -4.16
N ILE A 73 -19.23 -1.41 -4.42
CA ILE A 73 -17.94 -2.00 -4.07
C ILE A 73 -16.82 -1.34 -4.87
N ALA A 74 -17.03 -1.11 -6.17
CA ALA A 74 -16.07 -0.40 -7.02
C ALA A 74 -15.78 1.02 -6.50
N ALA A 75 -16.83 1.75 -6.11
CA ALA A 75 -16.70 3.08 -5.50
C ALA A 75 -15.95 3.02 -4.17
N THR A 76 -16.25 2.02 -3.33
CA THR A 76 -15.53 1.81 -2.07
C THR A 76 -14.05 1.52 -2.30
N CYS A 77 -13.69 0.69 -3.26
CA CYS A 77 -12.29 0.42 -3.61
C CYS A 77 -11.56 1.69 -4.08
N SER A 78 -12.25 2.56 -4.83
CA SER A 78 -11.72 3.88 -5.22
C SER A 78 -11.53 4.80 -4.02
N ASN A 79 -12.45 4.79 -3.05
CA ASN A 79 -12.33 5.56 -1.80
C ASN A 79 -11.14 5.09 -0.96
N VAL A 80 -10.94 3.77 -0.82
CA VAL A 80 -9.76 3.20 -0.15
C VAL A 80 -8.47 3.74 -0.77
N LYS A 81 -8.37 3.71 -2.10
CA LYS A 81 -7.19 4.25 -2.80
C LYS A 81 -6.98 5.73 -2.54
N ARG A 82 -8.05 6.52 -2.54
CA ARG A 82 -7.99 7.96 -2.25
C ARG A 82 -7.49 8.21 -0.82
N ASP A 83 -8.02 7.46 0.14
CA ASP A 83 -7.61 7.56 1.55
C ASP A 83 -6.14 7.15 1.77
N MET A 84 -5.62 6.28 0.90
CA MET A 84 -4.24 5.81 0.93
C MET A 84 -3.25 6.63 0.07
N GLY A 85 -3.71 7.72 -0.57
CA GLY A 85 -2.81 8.63 -1.31
C GLY A 85 -3.16 8.86 -2.78
N GLY A 86 -4.31 8.39 -3.27
CA GLY A 86 -4.83 8.74 -4.60
C GLY A 86 -4.01 8.19 -5.77
N PHE A 87 -3.66 6.92 -5.74
CA PHE A 87 -2.83 6.26 -6.76
C PHE A 87 -3.39 6.41 -8.16
N GLY A 88 -2.57 6.89 -9.09
CA GLY A 88 -2.89 6.90 -10.51
C GLY A 88 -3.71 8.09 -10.99
N GLY A 89 -3.76 9.21 -10.24
CA GLY A 89 -4.36 10.46 -10.70
C GLY A 89 -5.69 10.80 -10.06
N ALA A 90 -6.43 11.75 -10.66
CA ALA A 90 -7.65 12.33 -10.11
C ALA A 90 -8.81 11.33 -9.89
N SER A 91 -8.82 10.21 -10.61
CA SER A 91 -9.84 9.15 -10.49
C SER A 91 -9.17 7.80 -10.29
N PRO A 92 -9.00 7.35 -9.03
CA PRO A 92 -8.45 6.03 -8.76
C PRO A 92 -9.31 4.92 -9.40
N THR A 93 -8.66 3.98 -10.10
CA THR A 93 -9.36 2.82 -10.67
C THR A 93 -9.99 1.95 -9.57
N PRO A 94 -11.14 1.32 -9.79
CA PRO A 94 -11.82 0.54 -8.74
C PRO A 94 -11.16 -0.79 -8.38
N GLY A 95 -10.17 -1.25 -9.15
CA GLY A 95 -9.53 -2.55 -8.92
C GLY A 95 -8.59 -2.56 -7.71
N ILE A 96 -8.49 -3.71 -7.03
CA ILE A 96 -7.62 -3.93 -5.87
C ILE A 96 -6.44 -4.82 -6.26
N THR A 97 -5.25 -4.24 -6.29
CA THR A 97 -3.99 -4.94 -6.57
C THR A 97 -3.52 -5.75 -5.36
N VAL A 98 -2.52 -6.61 -5.54
CA VAL A 98 -1.92 -7.39 -4.46
C VAL A 98 -1.42 -6.51 -3.31
N LYS A 99 -0.79 -5.35 -3.61
CA LYS A 99 -0.32 -4.42 -2.56
C LYS A 99 -1.46 -3.85 -1.72
N LEU A 100 -2.57 -3.48 -2.37
CA LEU A 100 -3.76 -3.00 -1.67
C LEU A 100 -4.44 -4.12 -0.89
N MET A 101 -4.57 -5.33 -1.47
CA MET A 101 -5.13 -6.47 -0.75
C MET A 101 -4.29 -6.84 0.47
N LYS A 102 -2.97 -6.85 0.34
CA LYS A 102 -2.06 -7.03 1.46
C LYS A 102 -2.29 -5.96 2.53
N SER A 103 -2.36 -4.69 2.15
CA SER A 103 -2.59 -3.60 3.11
C SER A 103 -3.95 -3.72 3.81
N LEU A 104 -5.01 -4.09 3.08
CA LEU A 104 -6.33 -4.35 3.67
C LEU A 104 -6.30 -5.46 4.73
N LEU A 105 -5.46 -6.48 4.57
CA LEU A 105 -5.37 -7.62 5.47
C LEU A 105 -4.34 -7.45 6.60
N THR A 106 -3.37 -6.55 6.47
CA THR A 106 -2.23 -6.44 7.41
C THR A 106 -2.07 -5.07 8.07
N MET A 107 -2.75 -4.04 7.61
CA MET A 107 -2.68 -2.67 8.16
C MET A 107 -4.02 -2.28 8.76
N ASP A 108 -4.00 -1.60 9.89
CA ASP A 108 -5.24 -1.29 10.63
C ASP A 108 -5.80 0.11 10.34
N ALA A 109 -4.98 1.06 9.89
CA ALA A 109 -5.39 2.45 9.73
C ALA A 109 -5.28 2.97 8.29
N TYR A 110 -6.40 3.49 7.79
CA TYR A 110 -6.54 4.15 6.48
C TYR A 110 -6.97 5.60 6.62
N LYS A 111 -7.33 6.03 7.82
CA LYS A 111 -7.80 7.36 8.16
C LYS A 111 -7.07 7.87 9.38
N LEU A 112 -7.06 9.19 9.53
CA LEU A 112 -6.50 9.83 10.72
C LEU A 112 -7.09 9.20 11.99
N VAL A 113 -6.23 8.70 12.85
CA VAL A 113 -6.64 8.10 14.13
C VAL A 113 -6.60 9.14 15.26
N PRO A 114 -7.29 8.92 16.39
CA PRO A 114 -7.13 9.77 17.56
C PRO A 114 -5.64 9.90 17.98
N GLY A 115 -5.15 11.12 18.09
CA GLY A 115 -3.75 11.42 18.36
C GLY A 115 -2.83 11.42 17.14
N GLY A 116 -3.34 11.14 15.95
CA GLY A 116 -2.59 11.27 14.71
C GLY A 116 -2.49 12.72 14.24
N ASP A 117 -1.40 13.05 13.56
CA ASP A 117 -1.13 14.37 12.97
C ASP A 117 -1.52 14.38 11.48
N SER A 118 -2.23 15.43 11.06
CA SER A 118 -2.69 15.57 9.67
C SER A 118 -1.56 15.78 8.67
N SER A 119 -0.46 16.43 9.07
CA SER A 119 0.71 16.65 8.23
C SER A 119 1.49 15.35 8.03
N ILE A 120 1.59 14.53 9.09
CA ILE A 120 2.17 13.18 8.98
C ILE A 120 1.31 12.33 8.04
N ARG A 121 -0.02 12.38 8.16
CA ARG A 121 -0.92 11.68 7.23
C ARG A 121 -0.73 12.14 5.79
N ALA A 122 -0.59 13.43 5.56
CA ALA A 122 -0.32 13.96 4.21
C ALA A 122 1.01 13.41 3.64
N ALA A 123 2.06 13.33 4.46
CA ALA A 123 3.34 12.72 4.07
C ALA A 123 3.20 11.22 3.77
N GLN A 124 2.44 10.48 4.57
CA GLN A 124 2.12 9.06 4.33
C GLN A 124 1.39 8.87 3.00
N GLN A 125 0.37 9.69 2.73
CA GLN A 125 -0.38 9.67 1.46
C GLN A 125 0.52 10.02 0.27
N TRP A 126 1.39 11.01 0.42
CA TRP A 126 2.36 11.39 -0.60
C TRP A 126 3.32 10.23 -0.93
N LEU A 127 3.90 9.58 0.09
CA LEU A 127 4.76 8.40 -0.08
C LEU A 127 4.05 7.31 -0.88
N ASN A 128 2.84 6.95 -0.47
CA ASN A 128 2.06 5.94 -1.15
C ASN A 128 1.76 6.33 -2.61
N GLY A 129 1.33 7.58 -2.84
CA GLY A 129 0.97 8.08 -4.16
C GLY A 129 2.13 8.06 -5.16
N ILE A 130 3.33 8.39 -4.72
CA ILE A 130 4.53 8.47 -5.58
C ILE A 130 5.17 7.09 -5.80
N TYR A 131 5.31 6.28 -4.74
CA TYR A 131 6.16 5.08 -4.79
C TYR A 131 5.40 3.76 -4.86
N ILE A 132 4.06 3.77 -4.96
CA ILE A 132 3.24 2.54 -5.07
C ILE A 132 3.69 1.62 -6.21
N GLY A 133 4.18 2.18 -7.32
CA GLY A 133 4.67 1.43 -8.48
C GLY A 133 6.01 0.72 -8.26
N ARG A 134 6.77 1.10 -7.23
CA ARG A 134 8.09 0.50 -6.95
C ARG A 134 7.91 -0.88 -6.32
N LYS A 135 8.67 -1.87 -6.79
CA LYS A 135 8.52 -3.27 -6.36
C LYS A 135 8.72 -3.44 -4.86
N ASP A 136 9.77 -2.83 -4.30
CA ASP A 136 10.15 -3.02 -2.90
C ASP A 136 9.43 -2.05 -1.94
N PHE A 137 8.68 -1.09 -2.47
CA PHE A 137 7.88 -0.19 -1.66
C PHE A 137 6.59 -0.88 -1.20
N SER A 138 6.42 -0.96 0.10
CA SER A 138 5.14 -1.37 0.72
C SER A 138 4.34 -0.12 1.08
N LEU A 139 3.01 -0.21 0.94
CA LEU A 139 2.14 0.86 1.41
C LEU A 139 2.35 1.10 2.91
N VAL A 140 2.41 2.38 3.29
CA VAL A 140 2.41 2.81 4.68
C VAL A 140 0.98 3.15 5.13
N ALA A 141 0.68 2.98 6.41
CA ALA A 141 -0.60 3.40 6.98
C ALA A 141 -0.77 4.93 6.81
N CYS A 142 -2.00 5.38 6.55
CA CYS A 142 -2.34 6.81 6.45
C CYS A 142 -3.13 7.24 7.69
N ASP A 143 -2.52 7.04 8.86
CA ASP A 143 -3.12 7.21 10.19
C ASP A 143 -2.66 8.47 10.93
N GLY A 144 -1.62 9.14 10.42
CA GLY A 144 -1.03 10.31 11.04
C GLY A 144 -0.03 9.99 12.15
N ILE A 145 0.37 8.72 12.31
CA ILE A 145 1.39 8.29 13.29
C ILE A 145 2.73 8.06 12.58
N PHE A 146 3.77 8.70 13.09
CA PHE A 146 5.14 8.49 12.58
C PHE A 146 5.73 7.21 13.18
N ALA A 147 5.57 6.10 12.47
CA ALA A 147 6.01 4.77 12.90
C ALA A 147 7.15 4.23 12.02
N ARG A 148 7.61 3.01 12.30
CA ARG A 148 8.75 2.38 11.61
C ARG A 148 8.51 2.14 10.11
N ASP A 149 7.29 1.88 9.71
CA ASP A 149 6.90 1.73 8.31
C ASP A 149 7.06 3.05 7.54
N VAL A 150 6.69 4.18 8.16
CA VAL A 150 6.90 5.52 7.60
C VAL A 150 8.39 5.82 7.47
N GLN A 151 9.19 5.54 8.52
CA GLN A 151 10.66 5.72 8.47
C GLN A 151 11.28 4.91 7.34
N LYS A 152 10.87 3.65 7.18
CA LYS A 152 11.34 2.78 6.10
C LYS A 152 10.88 3.30 4.74
N GLY A 153 9.64 3.75 4.62
CA GLY A 153 9.08 4.34 3.40
C GLY A 153 9.86 5.58 2.97
N LEU A 154 10.17 6.49 3.90
CA LEU A 154 11.00 7.68 3.65
C LEU A 154 12.43 7.30 3.21
N MET A 155 13.02 6.29 3.84
CA MET A 155 14.36 5.83 3.45
C MET A 155 14.37 5.22 2.05
N LEU A 156 13.35 4.42 1.70
CA LEU A 156 13.19 3.92 0.34
C LEU A 156 13.00 5.08 -0.66
N ALA A 157 12.19 6.07 -0.31
CA ALA A 157 12.00 7.25 -1.14
C ALA A 157 13.33 7.98 -1.42
N ILE A 158 14.16 8.22 -0.38
CA ILE A 158 15.51 8.78 -0.54
C ILE A 158 16.34 7.93 -1.51
N GLN A 159 16.36 6.62 -1.32
CA GLN A 159 17.15 5.71 -2.15
C GLN A 159 16.69 5.73 -3.61
N TYR A 160 15.39 5.79 -3.87
CA TYR A 160 14.86 5.93 -5.24
C TYR A 160 15.22 7.26 -5.88
N GLU A 161 15.16 8.38 -5.14
CA GLU A 161 15.56 9.70 -5.65
C GLU A 161 17.08 9.78 -5.86
N LEU A 162 17.89 9.00 -5.16
CA LEU A 162 19.30 8.80 -5.44
C LEU A 162 19.58 7.92 -6.67
N GLY A 163 18.52 7.37 -7.30
CA GLY A 163 18.62 6.53 -8.50
C GLY A 163 18.83 5.05 -8.23
N MET A 164 18.61 4.57 -6.98
CA MET A 164 18.72 3.15 -6.69
C MET A 164 17.54 2.40 -7.33
N ALA A 165 17.85 1.28 -7.99
CA ALA A 165 16.86 0.43 -8.61
C ALA A 165 16.07 -0.42 -7.58
N ASP A 166 14.93 -0.96 -8.01
CA ASP A 166 14.24 -2.02 -7.28
C ASP A 166 15.19 -3.22 -7.12
N GLY A 167 15.17 -3.86 -5.95
CA GLY A 167 16.10 -4.91 -5.55
C GLY A 167 17.41 -4.41 -4.92
N VAL A 168 17.74 -3.11 -5.08
CA VAL A 168 18.91 -2.44 -4.48
C VAL A 168 18.48 -1.56 -3.31
N ALA A 169 17.42 -0.77 -3.50
CA ALA A 169 16.79 0.02 -2.44
C ALA A 169 16.20 -0.93 -1.37
N ASN A 170 16.63 -0.80 -0.12
CA ASN A 170 16.27 -1.72 0.97
C ASN A 170 15.64 -1.04 2.20
N GLY A 171 15.54 0.29 2.17
CA GLY A 171 15.00 1.08 3.28
C GLY A 171 15.93 1.16 4.50
N THR A 172 17.23 0.87 4.33
CA THR A 172 18.24 0.94 5.39
C THR A 172 19.30 2.00 5.03
N TYR A 173 19.65 2.85 5.99
CA TYR A 173 20.70 3.84 5.81
C TYR A 173 22.09 3.16 5.84
N GLY A 174 22.59 2.82 4.66
CA GLY A 174 23.86 2.14 4.49
C GLY A 174 24.89 2.99 3.71
N PRO A 175 26.12 2.46 3.48
CA PRO A 175 27.19 3.18 2.80
C PRO A 175 26.80 3.74 1.42
N ALA A 176 26.05 2.99 0.62
CA ALA A 176 25.58 3.44 -0.69
C ALA A 176 24.64 4.65 -0.60
N THR A 177 23.70 4.64 0.39
CA THR A 177 22.81 5.79 0.65
C THR A 177 23.61 6.99 1.10
N GLN A 178 24.58 6.78 2.00
CA GLN A 178 25.45 7.84 2.50
C GLN A 178 26.29 8.48 1.37
N SER A 179 26.89 7.67 0.50
CA SER A 179 27.65 8.14 -0.65
C SER A 179 26.78 8.94 -1.62
N GLY A 180 25.63 8.39 -2.00
CA GLY A 180 24.69 9.06 -2.90
C GLY A 180 24.18 10.40 -2.36
N LEU A 181 23.95 10.49 -1.04
CA LEU A 181 23.59 11.76 -0.40
C LEU A 181 24.72 12.78 -0.45
N LYS A 182 25.97 12.37 -0.21
CA LYS A 182 27.14 13.26 -0.33
C LYS A 182 27.31 13.78 -1.76
N GLU A 183 27.06 12.95 -2.75
CA GLU A 183 27.28 13.32 -4.17
C GLU A 183 26.13 14.18 -4.74
N ARG A 184 24.88 13.91 -4.34
CA ARG A 184 23.69 14.45 -5.02
C ARG A 184 22.81 15.36 -4.17
N ALA A 185 22.93 15.33 -2.86
CA ALA A 185 22.00 15.98 -1.94
C ALA A 185 22.69 16.89 -0.93
N THR A 186 23.70 17.67 -1.36
CA THR A 186 24.12 18.82 -0.55
C THR A 186 23.00 19.85 -0.59
N VAL A 187 22.13 19.81 0.41
CA VAL A 187 20.98 20.70 0.55
C VAL A 187 21.43 21.94 1.32
N GLN A 188 21.26 23.13 0.72
CA GLN A 188 21.43 24.41 1.40
C GLN A 188 20.08 25.07 1.64
N VAL A 189 20.02 25.93 2.64
CA VAL A 189 18.82 26.77 2.89
C VAL A 189 18.54 27.60 1.64
N GLY A 190 17.35 27.48 1.06
CA GLY A 190 16.96 28.17 -0.17
C GLY A 190 17.07 27.34 -1.45
N ASP A 191 17.44 26.07 -1.37
CA ASP A 191 17.45 25.17 -2.52
C ASP A 191 16.01 24.89 -3.00
N VAL A 192 15.71 25.31 -4.22
CA VAL A 192 14.36 25.20 -4.83
C VAL A 192 14.33 24.24 -6.03
N ASP A 193 15.34 23.39 -6.17
CA ASP A 193 15.41 22.45 -7.27
C ASP A 193 14.27 21.43 -7.20
N SER A 194 13.45 21.39 -8.24
CA SER A 194 12.29 20.48 -8.34
C SER A 194 12.69 18.99 -8.37
N THR A 195 13.96 18.68 -8.65
CA THR A 195 14.48 17.31 -8.60
C THR A 195 14.81 16.86 -7.17
N ARG A 196 14.87 17.79 -6.22
CA ARG A 196 15.14 17.54 -4.79
C ARG A 196 13.85 17.57 -3.98
N ARG A 197 12.98 16.60 -4.21
CA ARG A 197 11.63 16.53 -3.62
C ARG A 197 11.58 16.55 -2.08
N PHE A 198 12.71 16.36 -1.41
CA PHE A 198 12.79 16.33 0.05
C PHE A 198 13.11 17.69 0.70
N VAL A 199 13.24 18.75 -0.08
CA VAL A 199 13.66 20.08 0.39
C VAL A 199 12.49 21.07 0.48
N ARG A 200 11.27 20.63 0.28
CA ARG A 200 10.07 21.47 0.41
C ARG A 200 9.33 21.23 1.70
#